data_ce5cee4eb996bac232b3b46a0ce00a57
#
_entry.id   ce5cee4eb996bac232b3b46a0ce00a57
#
_cell.length_a   1.000
_cell.length_b   1.000
_cell.length_c   1.000
_cell.angle_alpha   90.00
_cell.angle_beta   90.00
_cell.angle_gamma   90.00
#
_symmetry.space_group_name_H-M   'P 1'
#
loop_
_entity.id
_entity.type
_entity.pdbx_description
1 polymer ?
#
loop_
_entity_poly.entity_id
_entity_poly.type
_entity_poly.pdbx_seq_one_letter_code
_entity_poly.pdbx_strand_id
1 'polypeptide(L)'
;MIEAIIYESNTGFTEKYAQMLSKKLNLPSCPAGKMKKTFSPGIEVIYMGWICDKRIRGLEKAQKYLRIEAVITVGILSPTPGFIALLHQYNDLMDLPVFYLRGGIRREKLSISQKLILNLMAKKLAAPVKRGGLDSISNADYQVVDSILHSNSFVKEQNLEEFLFWYRTQTEVNPYNKPVI
;
A
#
# COMPACT_ATOMS: atom_id res chain seq x y z
N MET A 1 5.91 10.91 -18.69
CA MET A 1 6.90 10.96 -17.57
C MET A 1 6.13 11.10 -16.28
N ILE A 2 6.44 10.30 -15.27
CA ILE A 2 5.74 10.35 -13.97
C ILE A 2 5.99 11.72 -13.30
N GLU A 3 4.89 12.41 -12.95
CA GLU A 3 4.93 13.81 -12.50
C GLU A 3 4.64 13.95 -10.99
N ALA A 4 3.96 12.97 -10.38
CA ALA A 4 3.58 13.06 -8.98
C ALA A 4 3.32 11.70 -8.33
N ILE A 5 3.24 11.72 -7.00
CA ILE A 5 2.81 10.60 -6.16
C ILE A 5 1.47 10.98 -5.55
N ILE A 6 0.42 10.22 -5.85
CA ILE A 6 -0.90 10.44 -5.26
C ILE A 6 -1.16 9.36 -4.23
N TYR A 7 -1.61 9.74 -3.03
CA TYR A 7 -1.80 8.75 -1.98
C TYR A 7 -3.13 8.90 -1.22
N GLU A 8 -3.67 7.75 -0.80
CA GLU A 8 -4.79 7.65 0.14
C GLU A 8 -4.31 6.95 1.41
N SER A 9 -4.45 7.62 2.56
CA SER A 9 -3.95 7.12 3.84
C SER A 9 -5.01 7.23 4.93
N ASN A 10 -5.22 6.15 5.69
CA ASN A 10 -6.14 6.13 6.83
C ASN A 10 -5.41 6.45 8.15
N THR A 11 -4.36 5.69 8.46
CA THR A 11 -3.65 5.76 9.73
C THR A 11 -2.26 6.39 9.63
N GLY A 12 -1.90 6.93 8.45
CA GLY A 12 -0.66 7.66 8.19
C GLY A 12 0.50 6.80 7.68
N PHE A 13 0.35 5.48 7.50
CA PHE A 13 1.46 4.64 7.02
C PHE A 13 1.70 4.81 5.52
N THR A 14 0.63 4.87 4.71
CA THR A 14 0.75 5.15 3.27
C THR A 14 1.35 6.54 3.04
N GLU A 15 0.92 7.53 3.81
CA GLU A 15 1.47 8.88 3.77
C GLU A 15 2.97 8.91 4.09
N LYS A 16 3.41 8.17 5.12
CA LYS A 16 4.85 8.05 5.44
C LYS A 16 5.65 7.52 4.26
N TYR A 17 5.19 6.44 3.62
CA TYR A 17 5.85 5.91 2.42
C TYR A 17 5.82 6.90 1.26
N ALA A 18 4.69 7.59 1.04
CA ALA A 18 4.60 8.61 -0.01
C ALA A 18 5.60 9.75 0.20
N GLN A 19 5.80 10.20 1.44
CA GLN A 19 6.79 11.21 1.79
C GLN A 19 8.24 10.72 1.60
N MET A 20 8.54 9.46 1.98
CA MET A 20 9.85 8.85 1.74
C MET A 20 10.14 8.76 0.23
N LEU A 21 9.17 8.28 -0.54
CA LEU A 21 9.30 8.13 -1.99
C LEU A 21 9.43 9.48 -2.69
N SER A 22 8.64 10.46 -2.28
CA SER A 22 8.70 11.85 -2.76
C SER A 22 10.11 12.44 -2.64
N LYS A 23 10.76 12.24 -1.49
CA LYS A 23 12.14 12.69 -1.28
C LYS A 23 13.14 11.94 -2.16
N LYS A 24 12.98 10.62 -2.32
CA LYS A 24 13.91 9.78 -3.10
C LYS A 24 13.83 10.05 -4.60
N LEU A 25 12.64 10.35 -5.11
CA LEU A 25 12.40 10.58 -6.54
C LEU A 25 12.37 12.06 -6.93
N ASN A 26 12.43 12.96 -5.94
CA ASN A 26 12.21 14.41 -6.14
C ASN A 26 10.89 14.72 -6.86
N LEU A 27 9.83 13.99 -6.50
CA LEU A 27 8.48 14.15 -7.03
C LEU A 27 7.54 14.73 -5.98
N PRO A 28 6.60 15.63 -6.32
CA PRO A 28 5.61 16.10 -5.39
C PRO A 28 4.69 14.94 -4.96
N SER A 29 4.29 14.92 -3.69
CA SER A 29 3.28 14.00 -3.17
C SER A 29 2.03 14.71 -2.73
N CYS A 30 0.84 14.16 -3.06
CA CYS A 30 -0.44 14.80 -2.80
C CYS A 30 -1.47 13.78 -2.30
N PRO A 31 -2.25 14.10 -1.24
CA PRO A 31 -3.40 13.28 -0.85
C PRO A 31 -4.44 13.21 -1.97
N ALA A 32 -5.01 12.03 -2.20
CA ALA A 32 -6.01 11.79 -3.25
C ALA A 32 -7.22 12.76 -3.17
N GLY A 33 -7.61 13.15 -1.97
CA GLY A 33 -8.68 14.14 -1.76
C GLY A 33 -8.37 15.55 -2.30
N LYS A 34 -7.10 15.87 -2.56
CA LYS A 34 -6.66 17.17 -3.10
C LYS A 34 -6.21 17.10 -4.57
N MET A 35 -6.10 15.91 -5.17
CA MET A 35 -5.51 15.73 -6.50
C MET A 35 -6.11 16.63 -7.58
N LYS A 36 -7.47 16.75 -7.62
CA LYS A 36 -8.19 17.57 -8.62
C LYS A 36 -7.95 19.07 -8.48
N LYS A 37 -7.53 19.53 -7.30
CA LYS A 37 -7.21 20.95 -7.05
C LYS A 37 -5.74 21.26 -7.35
N THR A 38 -4.90 20.22 -7.38
CA THR A 38 -3.44 20.37 -7.47
C THR A 38 -2.91 20.05 -8.86
N PHE A 39 -3.55 19.11 -9.56
CA PHE A 39 -3.07 18.60 -10.85
C PHE A 39 -4.13 18.62 -11.92
N SER A 40 -3.69 18.76 -13.17
CA SER A 40 -4.54 18.62 -14.36
C SER A 40 -4.97 17.16 -14.58
N PRO A 41 -6.11 16.91 -15.25
CA PRO A 41 -6.50 15.56 -15.63
C PRO A 41 -5.46 14.91 -16.55
N GLY A 42 -5.26 13.60 -16.39
CA GLY A 42 -4.46 12.79 -17.31
C GLY A 42 -2.95 12.82 -17.06
N ILE A 43 -2.43 13.56 -16.05
CA ILE A 43 -1.01 13.47 -15.71
C ILE A 43 -0.63 12.06 -15.26
N GLU A 44 0.61 11.66 -15.51
CA GLU A 44 1.15 10.36 -15.16
C GLU A 44 1.61 10.33 -13.69
N VAL A 45 1.11 9.37 -12.93
CA VAL A 45 1.37 9.33 -11.49
C VAL A 45 1.68 7.92 -10.97
N ILE A 46 2.40 7.86 -9.86
CA ILE A 46 2.43 6.71 -8.96
C ILE A 46 1.25 6.85 -8.00
N TYR A 47 0.41 5.83 -7.92
CA TYR A 47 -0.66 5.79 -6.94
C TYR A 47 -0.28 4.95 -5.72
N MET A 48 -0.53 5.46 -4.52
CA MET A 48 -0.29 4.75 -3.26
C MET A 48 -1.57 4.66 -2.44
N GLY A 49 -2.04 3.43 -2.16
CA GLY A 49 -3.28 3.23 -1.40
C GLY A 49 -3.17 2.16 -0.32
N TRP A 50 -3.91 2.31 0.77
CA TRP A 50 -4.05 1.24 1.75
C TRP A 50 -5.10 0.22 1.32
N ILE A 51 -4.97 -1.03 1.80
CA ILE A 51 -5.87 -2.13 1.44
C ILE A 51 -6.98 -2.29 2.48
N CYS A 52 -8.20 -2.40 1.99
CA CYS A 52 -9.36 -2.81 2.76
C CYS A 52 -10.19 -3.78 1.93
N ASP A 53 -10.37 -5.00 2.41
CA ASP A 53 -11.14 -6.05 1.74
C ASP A 53 -10.73 -6.24 0.26
N LYS A 54 -9.43 -6.48 0.02
CA LYS A 54 -8.80 -6.64 -1.31
C LYS A 54 -8.91 -5.41 -2.23
N ARG A 55 -9.58 -4.34 -1.82
CA ARG A 55 -9.67 -3.08 -2.56
C ARG A 55 -8.60 -2.10 -2.12
N ILE A 56 -7.95 -1.48 -3.09
CA ILE A 56 -7.00 -0.38 -2.87
C ILE A 56 -7.81 0.90 -2.78
N ARG A 57 -7.81 1.50 -1.60
CA ARG A 57 -8.67 2.66 -1.31
C ARG A 57 -8.28 3.87 -2.13
N GLY A 58 -9.29 4.53 -2.70
CA GLY A 58 -9.14 5.74 -3.52
C GLY A 58 -8.67 5.53 -4.96
N LEU A 59 -8.17 4.33 -5.32
CA LEU A 59 -7.60 4.04 -6.64
C LEU A 59 -8.60 4.28 -7.77
N GLU A 60 -9.82 3.75 -7.70
CA GLU A 60 -10.85 3.91 -8.74
C GLU A 60 -11.14 5.39 -9.07
N LYS A 61 -11.11 6.25 -8.05
CA LYS A 61 -11.32 7.70 -8.26
C LYS A 61 -10.11 8.33 -8.94
N ALA A 62 -8.90 7.86 -8.61
CA ALA A 62 -7.67 8.34 -9.22
C ALA A 62 -7.58 7.91 -10.69
N GLN A 63 -7.89 6.66 -11.02
CA GLN A 63 -7.91 6.12 -12.39
C GLN A 63 -8.87 6.89 -13.32
N LYS A 64 -9.99 7.41 -12.79
CA LYS A 64 -10.94 8.23 -13.57
C LYS A 64 -10.42 9.64 -13.89
N TYR A 65 -9.37 10.09 -13.24
CA TYR A 65 -8.87 11.45 -13.37
C TYR A 65 -7.42 11.54 -13.83
N LEU A 66 -6.60 10.56 -13.46
CA LEU A 66 -5.15 10.54 -13.69
C LEU A 66 -4.75 9.28 -14.46
N ARG A 67 -3.60 9.30 -15.08
CA ARG A 67 -2.97 8.13 -15.69
C ARG A 67 -2.06 7.46 -14.67
N ILE A 68 -2.45 6.28 -14.23
CA ILE A 68 -1.67 5.52 -13.24
C ILE A 68 -0.61 4.71 -13.97
N GLU A 69 0.67 4.92 -13.63
CA GLU A 69 1.80 4.18 -14.22
C GLU A 69 2.28 3.03 -13.32
N ALA A 70 2.07 3.15 -12.00
CA ALA A 70 2.36 2.11 -11.04
C ALA A 70 1.47 2.24 -9.80
N VAL A 71 1.19 1.13 -9.16
CA VAL A 71 0.42 1.10 -7.92
C VAL A 71 1.27 0.53 -6.79
N ILE A 72 1.37 1.29 -5.70
CA ILE A 72 1.97 0.84 -4.46
C ILE A 72 0.85 0.67 -3.43
N THR A 73 0.70 -0.52 -2.89
CA THR A 73 -0.34 -0.79 -1.91
C THR A 73 0.25 -1.08 -0.54
N VAL A 74 -0.41 -0.56 0.50
CA VAL A 74 0.07 -0.68 1.88
C VAL A 74 -0.92 -1.50 2.69
N GLY A 75 -0.45 -2.62 3.22
CA GLY A 75 -1.24 -3.53 4.05
C GLY A 75 -0.56 -3.84 5.38
N ILE A 76 -1.27 -4.57 6.23
CA ILE A 76 -0.81 -4.92 7.58
C ILE A 76 0.00 -6.22 7.56
N LEU A 77 -0.53 -7.22 6.86
CA LEU A 77 0.01 -8.58 6.82
C LEU A 77 1.08 -8.70 5.74
N SER A 78 1.95 -9.70 5.85
CA SER A 78 2.79 -10.09 4.72
C SER A 78 1.92 -10.65 3.59
N PRO A 79 2.20 -10.33 2.31
CA PRO A 79 1.44 -10.89 1.21
C PRO A 79 1.71 -12.39 1.10
N THR A 80 0.65 -13.16 0.88
CA THR A 80 0.76 -14.58 0.53
C THR A 80 1.03 -14.74 -0.98
N PRO A 81 1.58 -15.88 -1.43
CA PRO A 81 1.63 -16.19 -2.85
C PRO A 81 0.26 -16.03 -3.51
N GLY A 82 0.20 -15.40 -4.65
CA GLY A 82 -1.06 -15.12 -5.36
C GLY A 82 -1.85 -13.90 -4.86
N PHE A 83 -1.48 -13.28 -3.73
CA PHE A 83 -2.21 -12.11 -3.23
C PHE A 83 -2.13 -10.92 -4.20
N ILE A 84 -0.99 -10.72 -4.86
CA ILE A 84 -0.83 -9.66 -5.88
C ILE A 84 -1.78 -9.93 -7.08
N ALA A 85 -1.92 -11.17 -7.51
CA ALA A 85 -2.87 -11.54 -8.57
C ALA A 85 -4.32 -11.22 -8.17
N LEU A 86 -4.69 -11.46 -6.91
CA LEU A 86 -6.00 -11.05 -6.39
C LEU A 86 -6.18 -9.53 -6.39
N LEU A 87 -5.13 -8.76 -6.08
CA LEU A 87 -5.20 -7.30 -6.14
C LEU A 87 -5.44 -6.81 -7.58
N HIS A 88 -4.77 -7.41 -8.57
CA HIS A 88 -5.04 -7.11 -9.98
C HIS A 88 -6.50 -7.36 -10.34
N GLN A 89 -7.02 -8.54 -10.00
CA GLN A 89 -8.40 -8.93 -10.31
C GLN A 89 -9.45 -8.02 -9.63
N TYR A 90 -9.25 -7.72 -8.33
CA TYR A 90 -10.25 -6.96 -7.57
C TYR A 90 -10.21 -5.44 -7.82
N ASN A 91 -9.13 -4.92 -8.41
CA ASN A 91 -8.96 -3.48 -8.60
C ASN A 91 -8.83 -3.06 -10.07
N ASP A 92 -9.07 -3.98 -11.00
CA ASP A 92 -9.00 -3.74 -12.45
C ASP A 92 -7.67 -3.09 -12.88
N LEU A 93 -6.56 -3.73 -12.45
CA LEU A 93 -5.23 -3.16 -12.64
C LEU A 93 -4.58 -3.60 -13.95
N MET A 94 -5.17 -4.57 -14.67
CA MET A 94 -4.62 -5.11 -15.92
C MET A 94 -3.13 -5.43 -15.79
N ASP A 95 -2.29 -4.79 -16.61
CA ASP A 95 -0.84 -4.99 -16.64
C ASP A 95 -0.05 -3.96 -15.80
N LEU A 96 -0.73 -3.15 -14.99
CA LEU A 96 -0.06 -2.18 -14.15
C LEU A 96 0.84 -2.85 -13.11
N PRO A 97 2.08 -2.42 -12.94
CA PRO A 97 2.95 -2.95 -11.89
C PRO A 97 2.38 -2.62 -10.50
N VAL A 98 2.29 -3.64 -9.65
CA VAL A 98 1.75 -3.54 -8.30
C VAL A 98 2.80 -3.96 -7.29
N PHE A 99 3.11 -3.08 -6.35
CA PHE A 99 4.05 -3.29 -5.27
C PHE A 99 3.32 -3.31 -3.92
N TYR A 100 3.70 -4.24 -3.06
CA TYR A 100 3.09 -4.36 -1.75
C TYR A 100 4.08 -3.97 -0.64
N LEU A 101 3.68 -3.03 0.20
CA LEU A 101 4.47 -2.60 1.36
C LEU A 101 3.78 -2.96 2.67
N ARG A 102 4.55 -3.40 3.64
CA ARG A 102 4.02 -3.57 5.00
C ARG A 102 3.94 -2.22 5.71
N GLY A 103 2.75 -1.86 6.15
CA GLY A 103 2.47 -0.64 6.90
C GLY A 103 2.50 -0.85 8.41
N GLY A 104 1.33 -0.98 8.98
CA GLY A 104 1.15 -1.18 10.43
C GLY A 104 -0.27 -0.85 10.87
N ILE A 105 -0.47 -0.83 12.17
CA ILE A 105 -1.73 -0.46 12.80
C ILE A 105 -1.47 0.64 13.83
N ARG A 106 -2.30 1.68 13.78
CA ARG A 106 -2.45 2.68 14.85
C ARG A 106 -3.87 2.58 15.38
N ARG A 107 -4.06 1.75 16.40
CA ARG A 107 -5.41 1.47 16.93
C ARG A 107 -6.10 2.72 17.46
N GLU A 108 -5.38 3.69 17.98
CA GLU A 108 -5.89 4.98 18.42
C GLU A 108 -6.53 5.81 17.30
N LYS A 109 -6.11 5.60 16.05
CA LYS A 109 -6.65 6.28 14.86
C LYS A 109 -7.79 5.52 14.18
N LEU A 110 -8.10 4.31 14.61
CA LEU A 110 -9.16 3.50 14.03
C LEU A 110 -10.53 3.87 14.59
N SER A 111 -11.55 3.86 13.75
CA SER A 111 -12.95 3.93 14.18
C SER A 111 -13.36 2.69 14.99
N ILE A 112 -14.44 2.79 15.73
CA ILE A 112 -14.98 1.68 16.52
C ILE A 112 -15.29 0.46 15.63
N SER A 113 -15.89 0.69 14.46
CA SER A 113 -16.19 -0.37 13.48
C SER A 113 -14.94 -1.06 12.95
N GLN A 114 -13.88 -0.29 12.64
CA GLN A 114 -12.60 -0.85 12.20
C GLN A 114 -11.94 -1.69 13.30
N LYS A 115 -11.97 -1.22 14.55
CA LYS A 115 -11.47 -1.99 15.72
C LYS A 115 -12.22 -3.31 15.88
N LEU A 116 -13.56 -3.28 15.72
CA LEU A 116 -14.38 -4.49 15.81
C LEU A 116 -14.02 -5.50 14.71
N ILE A 117 -13.87 -5.05 13.46
CA ILE A 117 -13.47 -5.92 12.34
C ILE A 117 -12.11 -6.55 12.61
N LEU A 118 -11.12 -5.77 13.05
CA LEU A 118 -9.79 -6.29 13.37
C LEU A 118 -9.82 -7.31 14.52
N ASN A 119 -10.61 -7.06 15.56
CA ASN A 119 -10.77 -8.01 16.65
C ASN A 119 -11.42 -9.33 16.21
N LEU A 120 -12.39 -9.27 15.28
CA LEU A 120 -12.99 -10.46 14.68
C LEU A 120 -11.99 -11.23 13.80
N MET A 121 -11.17 -10.53 13.04
CA MET A 121 -10.10 -11.14 12.25
C MET A 121 -9.07 -11.84 13.16
N ALA A 122 -8.62 -11.17 14.21
CA ALA A 122 -7.69 -11.76 15.17
C ALA A 122 -8.28 -13.03 15.83
N LYS A 123 -9.56 -13.00 16.21
CA LYS A 123 -10.26 -14.19 16.76
C LYS A 123 -10.32 -15.34 15.75
N LYS A 124 -10.60 -15.05 14.45
CA LYS A 124 -10.63 -16.08 13.41
C LYS A 124 -9.26 -16.70 13.18
N LEU A 125 -8.21 -15.89 13.16
CA LEU A 125 -6.83 -16.36 13.00
C LEU A 125 -6.33 -17.15 14.21
N ALA A 126 -6.77 -16.79 15.42
CA ALA A 126 -6.44 -17.49 16.64
C ALA A 126 -7.31 -18.75 16.90
N ALA A 127 -8.40 -18.96 16.16
CA ALA A 127 -9.33 -20.06 16.39
C ALA A 127 -8.75 -21.47 16.17
N PRO A 128 -7.89 -21.72 15.15
CA PRO A 128 -7.22 -23.02 15.00
C PRO A 128 -6.32 -23.37 16.18
N VAL A 129 -5.75 -22.37 16.84
CA VAL A 129 -4.87 -22.47 18.00
C VAL A 129 -5.51 -23.10 19.22
N LYS A 130 -6.80 -22.83 19.42
CA LYS A 130 -7.55 -23.39 20.58
C LYS A 130 -7.98 -24.84 20.41
N ARG A 131 -7.91 -25.40 19.18
CA ARG A 131 -8.33 -26.77 18.85
C ARG A 131 -7.18 -27.79 18.82
N GLY A 132 -5.96 -27.33 18.65
CA GLY A 132 -4.79 -28.22 18.66
C GLY A 132 -3.74 -27.57 19.55
N GLY A 133 -3.32 -28.20 20.60
CA GLY A 133 -2.46 -27.70 21.69
C GLY A 133 -1.42 -26.63 21.30
N LEU A 134 -0.75 -26.07 22.32
CA LEU A 134 0.21 -24.96 22.21
C LEU A 134 1.31 -25.10 21.13
N ASP A 135 1.55 -26.33 20.63
CA ASP A 135 2.60 -26.65 19.66
C ASP A 135 2.21 -26.40 18.18
N SER A 136 0.98 -25.95 17.91
CA SER A 136 0.48 -25.77 16.54
C SER A 136 0.48 -24.34 16.01
N ILE A 137 0.94 -23.38 16.79
CA ILE A 137 1.06 -21.98 16.34
C ILE A 137 2.44 -21.79 15.74
N SER A 138 2.51 -21.52 14.44
CA SER A 138 3.75 -21.00 13.89
C SER A 138 4.04 -19.61 14.50
N ASN A 139 5.30 -19.27 14.73
CA ASN A 139 5.70 -17.93 15.15
C ASN A 139 5.14 -16.83 14.22
N ALA A 140 4.89 -17.17 12.95
CA ALA A 140 4.30 -16.29 11.97
C ALA A 140 2.83 -15.95 12.29
N ASP A 141 2.02 -16.94 12.67
CA ASP A 141 0.60 -16.72 13.00
C ASP A 141 0.44 -15.90 14.28
N TYR A 142 1.30 -16.16 15.29
CA TYR A 142 1.32 -15.35 16.50
C TYR A 142 1.67 -13.89 16.21
N GLN A 143 2.69 -13.63 15.41
CA GLN A 143 3.08 -12.27 15.01
C GLN A 143 1.97 -11.56 14.24
N VAL A 144 1.21 -12.29 13.41
CA VAL A 144 0.06 -11.74 12.68
C VAL A 144 -1.05 -11.32 13.67
N VAL A 145 -1.43 -12.18 14.60
CA VAL A 145 -2.46 -11.88 15.61
C VAL A 145 -2.03 -10.71 16.49
N ASP A 146 -0.79 -10.71 16.96
CA ASP A 146 -0.24 -9.62 17.76
C ASP A 146 -0.22 -8.31 16.98
N SER A 147 0.18 -8.35 15.70
CA SER A 147 0.17 -7.18 14.79
C SER A 147 -1.23 -6.60 14.54
N ILE A 148 -2.28 -7.41 14.69
CA ILE A 148 -3.67 -6.96 14.56
C ILE A 148 -4.19 -6.38 15.87
N LEU A 149 -3.78 -6.94 17.00
CA LEU A 149 -4.28 -6.55 18.33
C LEU A 149 -3.58 -5.31 18.90
N HIS A 150 -2.34 -5.03 18.51
CA HIS A 150 -1.56 -3.94 19.08
C HIS A 150 -1.15 -2.93 18.00
N SER A 151 -0.89 -1.68 18.43
CA SER A 151 -0.33 -0.67 17.55
C SER A 151 1.13 -1.00 17.22
N ASN A 152 1.47 -0.98 15.94
CA ASN A 152 2.81 -1.33 15.45
C ASN A 152 3.13 -0.60 14.14
N SER A 153 4.40 -0.66 13.72
CA SER A 153 4.86 -0.10 12.45
C SER A 153 5.95 -0.98 11.84
N PHE A 154 5.73 -1.38 10.60
CA PHE A 154 6.70 -2.09 9.76
C PHE A 154 7.27 -1.19 8.65
N VAL A 155 7.03 0.12 8.73
CA VAL A 155 7.53 1.10 7.76
C VAL A 155 9.04 1.22 7.87
N LYS A 156 9.72 0.86 6.78
CA LYS A 156 11.17 0.96 6.60
C LYS A 156 11.47 1.41 5.18
N GLU A 157 12.57 2.12 4.97
CA GLU A 157 13.00 2.53 3.63
C GLU A 157 13.30 1.35 2.71
N GLN A 158 13.87 0.27 3.27
CA GLN A 158 14.15 -0.96 2.54
C GLN A 158 12.92 -1.57 1.86
N ASN A 159 11.73 -1.35 2.40
CA ASN A 159 10.50 -1.83 1.76
C ASN A 159 10.23 -1.17 0.39
N LEU A 160 10.87 -0.04 0.09
CA LEU A 160 10.74 0.66 -1.19
C LEU A 160 11.71 0.14 -2.27
N GLU A 161 12.66 -0.72 -1.94
CA GLU A 161 13.75 -1.12 -2.84
C GLU A 161 13.27 -1.78 -4.13
N GLU A 162 12.28 -2.68 -4.03
CA GLU A 162 11.69 -3.36 -5.20
C GLU A 162 11.07 -2.34 -6.18
N PHE A 163 10.27 -1.42 -5.64
CA PHE A 163 9.68 -0.34 -6.45
C PHE A 163 10.75 0.59 -7.05
N LEU A 164 11.75 0.98 -6.25
CA LEU A 164 12.82 1.87 -6.72
C LEU A 164 13.70 1.20 -7.80
N PHE A 165 13.90 -0.10 -7.72
CA PHE A 165 14.56 -0.86 -8.76
C PHE A 165 13.76 -0.81 -10.06
N TRP A 166 12.47 -1.14 -10.00
CA TRP A 166 11.57 -1.05 -11.16
C TRP A 166 11.55 0.38 -11.75
N TYR A 167 11.41 1.41 -10.91
CA TYR A 167 11.34 2.80 -11.38
C TYR A 167 12.61 3.21 -12.16
N ARG A 168 13.79 2.82 -11.68
CA ARG A 168 15.06 3.06 -12.37
C ARG A 168 15.12 2.36 -13.72
N THR A 169 14.70 1.11 -13.80
CA THR A 169 14.70 0.37 -15.07
C THR A 169 13.79 1.03 -16.11
N GLN A 170 12.64 1.59 -15.69
CA GLN A 170 11.76 2.34 -16.62
C GLN A 170 12.39 3.63 -17.12
N THR A 171 13.17 4.32 -16.32
CA THR A 171 13.83 5.58 -16.69
C THR A 171 15.09 5.35 -17.52
N GLU A 172 15.81 4.24 -17.33
CA GLU A 172 17.01 3.88 -18.10
C GLU A 172 16.69 3.33 -19.49
N VAL A 173 15.60 2.57 -19.63
CA VAL A 173 15.16 2.00 -20.93
C VAL A 173 14.58 3.07 -21.86
N ASN A 174 14.14 4.21 -21.34
CA ASN A 174 13.64 5.33 -22.14
C ASN A 174 14.56 6.57 -22.03
N PRO A 175 15.63 6.67 -22.85
CA PRO A 175 16.60 7.77 -22.78
C PRO A 175 16.00 9.16 -23.06
N TYR A 176 14.77 9.24 -23.62
CA TYR A 176 14.04 10.50 -23.83
C TYR A 176 13.33 11.02 -22.57
N ASN A 177 13.34 10.26 -21.46
CA ASN A 177 12.68 10.60 -20.20
C ASN A 177 13.65 11.18 -19.13
N LYS A 178 14.83 11.70 -19.52
CA LYS A 178 15.69 12.38 -18.54
C LYS A 178 15.03 13.69 -18.10
N PRO A 179 14.94 13.96 -16.78
CA PRO A 179 14.54 15.28 -16.31
C PRO A 179 15.56 16.30 -16.87
N VAL A 180 15.06 17.35 -17.47
CA VAL A 180 15.87 18.53 -17.80
C VAL A 180 16.28 19.14 -16.46
N ILE A 181 17.59 19.12 -16.17
CA ILE A 181 18.20 19.72 -14.99
C ILE A 181 18.07 21.25 -15.10
#